data_56c3318f3f4d51323ace5b379e8c9bee
#
_entry.id   56c3318f3f4d51323ace5b379e8c9bee
#
_cell.length_a   1.000
_cell.length_b   1.000
_cell.length_c   1.000
_cell.angle_alpha   90.00
_cell.angle_beta   90.00
_cell.angle_gamma   90.00
#
_symmetry.space_group_name_H-M   'P 1'
#
loop_
_entity.id
_entity.type
_entity.pdbx_description
1 polymer ?
#
loop_
_entity_poly.entity_id
_entity_poly.type
_entity_poly.pdbx_seq_one_letter_code
_entity_poly.pdbx_strand_id
1 'polypeptide(L)'
;MPSVYVDKFINQFGIKQIIGMFDLMPDMIFWVKDEKGRFVYANQFFLDHIGVTSLAQIIGLSDFDFSPAHIARQFSVDDQKVMHGEVVNNRLEMNNTKTGDIAWFTTSKRPLLDEDSKPIGSYGISRHLDKTSLALTGMDALKEPVAYVRKNYMHNIFLKELADITHLSISALERRFKKFLGKSPKQFINEVRLENAR
;
A
#
# COMPACT_ATOMS: atom_id res chain seq x y z
N MET A 1 -5.86 -39.98 -3.60
CA MET A 1 -5.38 -40.15 -2.22
C MET A 1 -4.28 -39.16 -1.75
N PRO A 2 -3.61 -38.36 -2.59
CA PRO A 2 -2.72 -37.29 -2.11
C PRO A 2 -3.44 -36.18 -1.33
N SER A 3 -4.71 -35.88 -1.67
CA SER A 3 -5.47 -34.78 -1.05
C SER A 3 -5.71 -34.97 0.45
N VAL A 4 -6.12 -36.17 0.88
CA VAL A 4 -6.42 -36.45 2.30
C VAL A 4 -5.19 -36.31 3.20
N TYR A 5 -4.00 -36.68 2.69
CA TYR A 5 -2.76 -36.49 3.42
C TYR A 5 -2.40 -34.99 3.53
N VAL A 6 -2.54 -34.26 2.44
CA VAL A 6 -2.25 -32.83 2.41
C VAL A 6 -3.19 -32.07 3.33
N ASP A 7 -4.51 -32.35 3.29
CA ASP A 7 -5.50 -31.72 4.15
C ASP A 7 -5.21 -32.00 5.63
N LYS A 8 -4.90 -33.27 5.96
CA LYS A 8 -4.52 -33.65 7.32
C LYS A 8 -3.25 -32.95 7.80
N PHE A 9 -2.25 -32.81 6.91
CA PHE A 9 -1.00 -32.14 7.23
C PHE A 9 -1.22 -30.64 7.42
N ILE A 10 -1.97 -29.97 6.51
CA ILE A 10 -2.30 -28.54 6.62
C ILE A 10 -3.04 -28.25 7.94
N ASN A 11 -3.99 -29.10 8.33
CA ASN A 11 -4.74 -28.94 9.58
C ASN A 11 -3.89 -29.14 10.85
N GLN A 12 -2.67 -29.64 10.73
CA GLN A 12 -1.73 -29.75 11.86
C GLN A 12 -0.91 -28.46 12.07
N PHE A 13 -0.86 -27.55 11.09
CA PHE A 13 -0.17 -26.29 11.25
C PHE A 13 -1.03 -25.31 12.05
N GLY A 14 -0.45 -24.76 13.08
CA GLY A 14 -1.06 -23.61 13.73
C GLY A 14 -0.97 -22.37 12.82
N ILE A 15 -2.09 -21.67 12.64
CA ILE A 15 -2.14 -20.42 11.85
C ILE A 15 -1.03 -19.42 12.27
N LYS A 16 -0.66 -19.40 13.55
CA LYS A 16 0.42 -18.57 14.09
C LYS A 16 1.78 -18.85 13.45
N GLN A 17 2.06 -20.11 13.10
CA GLN A 17 3.33 -20.47 12.44
C GLN A 17 3.36 -19.96 11.00
N ILE A 18 2.24 -20.08 10.28
CA ILE A 18 2.12 -19.58 8.91
C ILE A 18 2.25 -18.06 8.89
N ILE A 19 1.59 -17.38 9.80
CA ILE A 19 1.69 -15.92 9.93
C ILE A 19 3.11 -15.51 10.29
N GLY A 20 3.78 -16.23 11.19
CA GLY A 20 5.18 -15.98 11.58
C GLY A 20 6.19 -16.13 10.44
N MET A 21 5.84 -16.77 9.32
CA MET A 21 6.71 -16.78 8.13
C MET A 21 6.94 -15.40 7.55
N PHE A 22 6.00 -14.46 7.74
CA PHE A 22 6.17 -13.10 7.25
C PHE A 22 7.23 -12.32 8.04
N ASP A 23 7.58 -12.73 9.26
CA ASP A 23 8.70 -12.15 10.01
C ASP A 23 10.06 -12.57 9.42
N LEU A 24 10.11 -13.64 8.63
CA LEU A 24 11.31 -14.09 7.93
C LEU A 24 11.52 -13.39 6.57
N MET A 25 10.59 -12.53 6.15
CA MET A 25 10.64 -11.80 4.89
C MET A 25 11.04 -10.34 5.16
N PRO A 26 12.34 -10.01 5.13
CA PRO A 26 12.77 -8.63 5.23
C PRO A 26 12.18 -7.82 4.07
N ASP A 27 11.90 -6.56 4.29
CA ASP A 27 11.31 -5.62 3.31
C ASP A 27 9.84 -5.89 2.95
N MET A 28 9.15 -6.81 3.64
CA MET A 28 7.74 -7.08 3.42
C MET A 28 6.92 -6.68 4.65
N ILE A 29 6.08 -5.71 4.48
CA ILE A 29 5.03 -5.34 5.42
C ILE A 29 3.88 -6.33 5.25
N PHE A 30 3.40 -6.91 6.35
CA PHE A 30 2.22 -7.78 6.37
C PHE A 30 1.28 -7.35 7.50
N TRP A 31 -0.03 -7.32 7.21
CA TRP A 31 -1.06 -7.01 8.20
C TRP A 31 -2.34 -7.78 7.96
N VAL A 32 -3.12 -7.91 9.02
CA VAL A 32 -4.49 -8.43 9.01
C VAL A 32 -5.39 -7.44 9.76
N LYS A 33 -6.56 -7.15 9.21
CA LYS A 33 -7.58 -6.29 9.81
C LYS A 33 -8.92 -6.99 9.90
N ASP A 34 -9.72 -6.60 10.87
CA ASP A 34 -11.11 -7.03 11.01
C ASP A 34 -12.04 -6.31 9.99
N GLU A 35 -13.32 -6.65 10.00
CA GLU A 35 -14.37 -6.06 9.14
C GLU A 35 -14.52 -4.54 9.32
N LYS A 36 -14.08 -3.99 10.47
CA LYS A 36 -14.11 -2.55 10.79
C LYS A 36 -12.81 -1.83 10.41
N GLY A 37 -11.88 -2.53 9.76
CA GLY A 37 -10.59 -1.98 9.34
C GLY A 37 -9.60 -1.80 10.50
N ARG A 38 -9.78 -2.50 11.63
CA ARG A 38 -8.89 -2.44 12.79
C ARG A 38 -7.85 -3.55 12.71
N PHE A 39 -6.62 -3.24 13.06
CA PHE A 39 -5.53 -4.21 13.06
C PHE A 39 -5.77 -5.31 14.10
N VAL A 40 -5.65 -6.56 13.67
CA VAL A 40 -5.68 -7.75 14.50
C VAL A 40 -4.33 -8.48 14.47
N TYR A 41 -3.52 -8.21 13.47
CA TYR A 41 -2.14 -8.69 13.36
C TYR A 41 -1.31 -7.82 12.43
N ALA A 42 -0.01 -7.75 12.68
CA ALA A 42 1.00 -7.27 11.75
C ALA A 42 2.36 -7.91 12.08
N ASN A 43 3.22 -8.05 11.08
CA ASN A 43 4.58 -8.56 11.28
C ASN A 43 5.51 -7.48 11.86
N GLN A 44 6.70 -7.89 12.32
CA GLN A 44 7.67 -6.98 12.94
C GLN A 44 8.07 -5.84 11.99
N PHE A 45 8.21 -6.13 10.69
CA PHE A 45 8.58 -5.09 9.72
C PHE A 45 7.52 -3.99 9.57
N PHE A 46 6.22 -4.32 9.69
CA PHE A 46 5.15 -3.32 9.78
C PHE A 46 5.29 -2.45 11.03
N LEU A 47 5.52 -3.08 12.19
CA LEU A 47 5.68 -2.35 13.47
C LEU A 47 6.85 -1.38 13.40
N ASP A 48 7.97 -1.81 12.87
CA ASP A 48 9.16 -0.98 12.66
C ASP A 48 8.88 0.16 11.70
N HIS A 49 8.10 -0.09 10.63
CA HIS A 49 7.73 0.92 9.65
C HIS A 49 6.91 2.06 10.25
N ILE A 50 5.94 1.75 11.11
CA ILE A 50 5.10 2.78 11.77
C ILE A 50 5.70 3.32 13.08
N GLY A 51 6.83 2.76 13.56
CA GLY A 51 7.56 3.27 14.72
C GLY A 51 7.08 2.77 16.07
N VAL A 52 6.40 1.63 16.11
CA VAL A 52 5.99 0.97 17.36
C VAL A 52 6.85 -0.26 17.64
N THR A 53 6.87 -0.70 18.89
CA THR A 53 7.77 -1.78 19.34
C THR A 53 7.06 -3.11 19.59
N SER A 54 5.72 -3.11 19.62
CA SER A 54 4.96 -4.33 19.90
C SER A 54 3.62 -4.33 19.20
N LEU A 55 3.14 -5.53 18.87
CA LEU A 55 1.84 -5.77 18.27
C LEU A 55 0.69 -5.24 19.16
N ALA A 56 0.82 -5.32 20.48
CA ALA A 56 -0.18 -4.84 21.42
C ALA A 56 -0.51 -3.33 21.27
N GLN A 57 0.43 -2.55 20.75
CA GLN A 57 0.23 -1.11 20.54
C GLN A 57 -0.67 -0.78 19.35
N ILE A 58 -0.92 -1.73 18.45
CA ILE A 58 -1.72 -1.49 17.24
C ILE A 58 -3.04 -2.25 17.23
N ILE A 59 -3.19 -3.30 18.04
CA ILE A 59 -4.42 -4.10 18.08
C ILE A 59 -5.63 -3.23 18.38
N GLY A 60 -6.64 -3.34 17.51
CA GLY A 60 -7.89 -2.57 17.62
C GLY A 60 -7.82 -1.14 17.08
N LEU A 61 -6.62 -0.64 16.73
CA LEU A 61 -6.44 0.64 16.08
C LEU A 61 -6.60 0.51 14.55
N SER A 62 -6.75 1.63 13.86
CA SER A 62 -6.95 1.73 12.42
C SER A 62 -5.80 2.49 11.74
N ASP A 63 -5.81 2.58 10.42
CA ASP A 63 -4.82 3.39 9.69
C ASP A 63 -4.86 4.87 10.08
N PHE A 64 -6.00 5.37 10.54
CA PHE A 64 -6.15 6.77 10.95
C PHE A 64 -5.34 7.12 12.20
N ASP A 65 -4.92 6.13 12.98
CA ASP A 65 -4.12 6.31 14.19
C ASP A 65 -2.63 6.46 13.88
N PHE A 66 -2.20 6.02 12.66
CA PHE A 66 -0.77 5.96 12.28
C PHE A 66 -0.43 6.76 11.03
N SER A 67 -1.41 7.06 10.20
CA SER A 67 -1.21 7.69 8.89
C SER A 67 -1.98 9.01 8.78
N PRO A 68 -1.48 9.97 7.98
CA PRO A 68 -2.26 11.15 7.63
C PRO A 68 -3.64 10.77 7.10
N ALA A 69 -4.67 11.54 7.47
CA ALA A 69 -6.08 11.20 7.22
C ALA A 69 -6.40 10.87 5.75
N HIS A 70 -5.75 11.51 4.79
CA HIS A 70 -5.95 11.25 3.37
C HIS A 70 -5.40 9.89 2.93
N ILE A 71 -4.24 9.47 3.46
CA ILE A 71 -3.64 8.14 3.21
C ILE A 71 -4.50 7.07 3.89
N ALA A 72 -4.85 7.26 5.16
CA ALA A 72 -5.71 6.35 5.91
C ALA A 72 -7.06 6.13 5.22
N ARG A 73 -7.67 7.22 4.69
CA ARG A 73 -8.93 7.13 3.94
C ARG A 73 -8.78 6.28 2.67
N GLN A 74 -7.69 6.42 1.94
CA GLN A 74 -7.41 5.58 0.77
C GLN A 74 -7.33 4.11 1.17
N PHE A 75 -6.61 3.78 2.24
CA PHE A 75 -6.50 2.41 2.73
C PHE A 75 -7.86 1.85 3.14
N SER A 76 -8.67 2.64 3.85
CA SER A 76 -10.02 2.26 4.27
C SER A 76 -10.94 2.00 3.07
N VAL A 77 -10.92 2.86 2.05
CA VAL A 77 -11.70 2.64 0.81
C VAL A 77 -11.30 1.35 0.12
N ASP A 78 -10.02 1.05 0.06
CA ASP A 78 -9.53 -0.19 -0.54
C ASP A 78 -9.92 -1.42 0.27
N ASP A 79 -9.84 -1.34 1.60
CA ASP A 79 -10.25 -2.44 2.47
C ASP A 79 -11.75 -2.72 2.29
N GLN A 80 -12.59 -1.67 2.17
CA GLN A 80 -14.01 -1.83 1.87
C GLN A 80 -14.24 -2.51 0.49
N LYS A 81 -13.53 -2.11 -0.55
CA LYS A 81 -13.63 -2.75 -1.87
C LYS A 81 -13.24 -4.21 -1.82
N VAL A 82 -12.16 -4.52 -1.10
CA VAL A 82 -11.70 -5.90 -0.90
C VAL A 82 -12.75 -6.73 -0.17
N MET A 83 -13.40 -6.17 0.85
CA MET A 83 -14.51 -6.81 1.55
C MET A 83 -15.73 -7.10 0.65
N HIS A 84 -15.88 -6.35 -0.46
CA HIS A 84 -16.92 -6.58 -1.49
C HIS A 84 -16.45 -7.46 -2.66
N GLY A 85 -15.29 -8.13 -2.52
CA GLY A 85 -14.79 -9.10 -3.48
C GLY A 85 -13.84 -8.54 -4.54
N GLU A 86 -13.49 -7.24 -4.48
CA GLU A 86 -12.44 -6.70 -5.35
C GLU A 86 -11.07 -7.19 -4.85
N VAL A 87 -10.10 -7.26 -5.77
CA VAL A 87 -8.73 -7.67 -5.47
C VAL A 87 -7.77 -6.54 -5.79
N VAL A 88 -6.88 -6.25 -4.88
CA VAL A 88 -5.76 -5.35 -5.12
C VAL A 88 -4.53 -6.19 -5.43
N ASN A 89 -3.93 -6.01 -6.61
CA ASN A 89 -2.74 -6.73 -7.04
C ASN A 89 -1.62 -5.78 -7.41
N ASN A 90 -0.49 -5.91 -6.72
CA ASN A 90 0.76 -5.18 -7.03
C ASN A 90 0.52 -3.70 -7.35
N ARG A 91 -0.44 -3.09 -6.64
CA ARG A 91 -0.72 -1.67 -6.83
C ARG A 91 0.42 -0.85 -6.26
N LEU A 92 0.85 0.11 -7.04
CA LEU A 92 1.89 1.03 -6.61
C LEU A 92 1.31 2.07 -5.67
N GLU A 93 1.94 2.23 -4.52
CA GLU A 93 1.58 3.20 -3.49
C GLU A 93 2.80 4.01 -3.07
N MET A 94 2.55 5.24 -2.71
CA MET A 94 3.54 6.09 -2.07
C MET A 94 3.16 6.26 -0.62
N ASN A 95 4.11 5.98 0.27
CA ASN A 95 3.97 6.22 1.70
C ASN A 95 5.15 7.05 2.20
N ASN A 96 4.91 7.84 3.23
CA ASN A 96 5.98 8.49 3.93
C ASN A 96 6.72 7.46 4.79
N THR A 97 8.05 7.49 4.74
CA THR A 97 8.89 6.78 5.70
C THR A 97 8.86 7.50 7.06
N LYS A 98 9.39 6.86 8.09
CA LYS A 98 9.60 7.49 9.41
C LYS A 98 10.40 8.79 9.36
N THR A 99 11.30 8.92 8.38
CA THR A 99 12.13 10.11 8.15
C THR A 99 11.42 11.21 7.37
N GLY A 100 10.15 10.97 6.96
CA GLY A 100 9.39 11.92 6.15
C GLY A 100 9.68 11.84 4.64
N ASP A 101 10.60 10.97 4.23
CA ASP A 101 10.89 10.73 2.82
C ASP A 101 9.75 9.95 2.16
N ILE A 102 9.59 10.15 0.86
CA ILE A 102 8.64 9.37 0.06
C ILE A 102 9.29 8.05 -0.32
N ALA A 103 8.65 6.95 0.07
CA ALA A 103 9.00 5.61 -0.37
C ALA A 103 7.89 5.00 -1.23
N TRP A 104 8.30 4.18 -2.17
CA TRP A 104 7.43 3.46 -3.06
C TRP A 104 7.22 2.03 -2.58
N PHE A 105 5.97 1.59 -2.61
CA PHE A 105 5.57 0.24 -2.23
C PHE A 105 4.72 -0.37 -3.33
N THR A 106 4.80 -1.68 -3.47
CA THR A 106 3.78 -2.46 -4.18
C THR A 106 2.92 -3.16 -3.17
N THR A 107 1.61 -2.95 -3.25
CA THR A 107 0.63 -3.48 -2.29
C THR A 107 -0.31 -4.46 -2.97
N SER A 108 -0.55 -5.57 -2.30
CA SER A 108 -1.59 -6.53 -2.65
C SER A 108 -2.48 -6.78 -1.44
N LYS A 109 -3.81 -6.83 -1.66
CA LYS A 109 -4.81 -7.06 -0.60
C LYS A 109 -5.81 -8.12 -1.03
N ARG A 110 -6.32 -8.87 -0.05
CA ARG A 110 -7.33 -9.92 -0.21
C ARG A 110 -8.34 -9.85 0.94
N PRO A 111 -9.58 -10.29 0.70
CA PRO A 111 -10.52 -10.53 1.79
C PRO A 111 -10.04 -11.69 2.66
N LEU A 112 -10.21 -11.56 3.96
CA LEU A 112 -10.12 -12.67 4.90
C LEU A 112 -11.52 -13.28 4.99
N LEU A 113 -11.63 -14.57 4.70
CA LEU A 113 -12.89 -15.28 4.66
C LEU A 113 -13.00 -16.24 5.84
N ASP A 114 -14.20 -16.42 6.37
CA ASP A 114 -14.53 -17.50 7.32
C ASP A 114 -14.77 -18.83 6.59
N GLU A 115 -15.17 -19.86 7.35
CA GLU A 115 -15.43 -21.20 6.83
C GLU A 115 -16.59 -21.24 5.82
N ASP A 116 -17.54 -20.29 5.91
CA ASP A 116 -18.67 -20.13 5.00
C ASP A 116 -18.34 -19.22 3.80
N SER A 117 -17.06 -18.88 3.60
CA SER A 117 -16.57 -17.96 2.54
C SER A 117 -17.12 -16.53 2.66
N LYS A 118 -17.57 -16.13 3.85
CA LYS A 118 -18.01 -14.77 4.12
C LYS A 118 -16.82 -13.89 4.51
N PRO A 119 -16.71 -12.68 3.95
CA PRO A 119 -15.64 -11.75 4.35
C PRO A 119 -15.78 -11.32 5.81
N ILE A 120 -14.75 -11.55 6.60
CA ILE A 120 -14.66 -11.18 8.03
C ILE A 120 -13.53 -10.17 8.30
N GLY A 121 -12.83 -9.77 7.26
CA GLY A 121 -11.73 -8.83 7.35
C GLY A 121 -10.93 -8.76 6.06
N SER A 122 -9.78 -8.13 6.14
CA SER A 122 -8.82 -8.05 5.04
C SER A 122 -7.42 -8.39 5.50
N TYR A 123 -6.60 -8.84 4.58
CA TYR A 123 -5.15 -8.93 4.80
C TYR A 123 -4.40 -8.43 3.57
N GLY A 124 -3.17 -8.02 3.79
CA GLY A 124 -2.37 -7.53 2.71
C GLY A 124 -0.87 -7.59 2.98
N ILE A 125 -0.15 -7.44 1.90
CA ILE A 125 1.30 -7.29 1.90
C ILE A 125 1.67 -6.01 1.15
N SER A 126 2.69 -5.32 1.65
CA SER A 126 3.36 -4.23 0.92
C SER A 126 4.86 -4.48 0.91
N ARG A 127 5.45 -4.42 -0.27
CA ARG A 127 6.89 -4.52 -0.44
C ARG A 127 7.46 -3.15 -0.73
N HIS A 128 8.45 -2.75 0.04
CA HIS A 128 9.26 -1.57 -0.27
C HIS A 128 10.02 -1.79 -1.57
N LEU A 129 9.95 -0.81 -2.46
CA LEU A 129 10.71 -0.84 -3.71
C LEU A 129 12.01 -0.05 -3.51
N ASP A 130 13.12 -0.75 -3.55
CA ASP A 130 14.43 -0.12 -3.55
C ASP A 130 14.73 0.65 -4.86
N LYS A 131 15.81 1.42 -4.87
CA LYS A 131 16.21 2.21 -6.05
C LYS A 131 16.44 1.35 -7.29
N THR A 132 16.95 0.15 -7.11
CA THR A 132 17.25 -0.78 -8.21
C THR A 132 15.97 -1.31 -8.84
N SER A 133 15.00 -1.71 -8.01
CA SER A 133 13.69 -2.15 -8.47
C SER A 133 12.91 -1.03 -9.17
N LEU A 134 13.00 0.20 -8.65
CA LEU A 134 12.40 1.39 -9.27
C LEU A 134 13.00 1.69 -10.65
N ALA A 135 14.33 1.65 -10.78
CA ALA A 135 15.03 1.87 -12.04
C ALA A 135 14.65 0.83 -13.10
N LEU A 136 14.61 -0.46 -12.72
CA LEU A 136 14.24 -1.56 -13.62
C LEU A 136 12.79 -1.46 -14.11
N THR A 137 11.89 -0.92 -13.31
CA THR A 137 10.48 -0.75 -13.70
C THR A 137 10.22 0.52 -14.51
N GLY A 138 11.18 1.43 -14.62
CA GLY A 138 11.01 2.75 -15.24
C GLY A 138 10.12 3.69 -14.42
N MET A 139 9.91 3.39 -13.15
CA MET A 139 9.12 4.16 -12.21
C MET A 139 9.88 5.33 -11.61
N ASP A 140 11.21 5.23 -11.61
CA ASP A 140 12.10 6.26 -11.05
C ASP A 140 11.82 7.65 -11.65
N ALA A 141 11.42 7.68 -12.92
CA ALA A 141 11.02 8.92 -13.59
C ALA A 141 9.77 9.61 -12.98
N LEU A 142 8.98 8.94 -12.15
CA LEU A 142 7.82 9.55 -11.48
C LEU A 142 8.16 10.15 -10.11
N LYS A 143 9.32 9.85 -9.55
CA LYS A 143 9.71 10.30 -8.22
C LYS A 143 9.76 11.84 -8.14
N GLU A 144 10.44 12.47 -9.07
CA GLU A 144 10.59 13.93 -9.09
C GLU A 144 9.28 14.67 -9.38
N PRO A 145 8.49 14.32 -10.43
CA PRO A 145 7.24 15.03 -10.69
C PRO A 145 6.22 14.87 -9.56
N VAL A 146 6.21 13.74 -8.88
CA VAL A 146 5.36 13.51 -7.70
C VAL A 146 5.80 14.38 -6.53
N ALA A 147 7.10 14.42 -6.23
CA ALA A 147 7.66 15.27 -5.19
C ALA A 147 7.41 16.77 -5.51
N TYR A 148 7.54 17.15 -6.77
CA TYR A 148 7.24 18.51 -7.24
C TYR A 148 5.78 18.91 -7.00
N VAL A 149 4.83 18.04 -7.38
CA VAL A 149 3.40 18.28 -7.13
C VAL A 149 3.11 18.45 -5.64
N ARG A 150 3.64 17.56 -4.80
CA ARG A 150 3.43 17.62 -3.35
C ARG A 150 4.01 18.89 -2.70
N LYS A 151 5.13 19.39 -3.23
CA LYS A 151 5.76 20.61 -2.73
C LYS A 151 5.06 21.88 -3.22
N ASN A 152 4.51 21.85 -4.44
CA ASN A 152 4.00 23.03 -5.13
C ASN A 152 2.48 23.04 -5.35
N TYR A 153 1.70 22.17 -4.66
CA TYR A 153 0.26 21.98 -4.90
C TYR A 153 -0.56 23.27 -4.78
N MET A 154 -0.09 24.25 -4.00
CA MET A 154 -0.76 25.54 -3.82
C MET A 154 -0.66 26.44 -5.07
N HIS A 155 0.28 26.17 -5.96
CA HIS A 155 0.51 26.94 -7.18
C HIS A 155 -0.11 26.28 -8.40
N ASN A 156 -0.22 27.03 -9.51
CA ASN A 156 -0.60 26.42 -10.78
C ASN A 156 0.53 25.54 -11.29
N ILE A 157 0.26 24.26 -11.45
CA ILE A 157 1.20 23.25 -11.96
C ILE A 157 0.77 22.89 -13.38
N PHE A 158 1.64 23.13 -14.36
CA PHE A 158 1.40 22.77 -15.74
C PHE A 158 2.01 21.41 -16.07
N LEU A 159 1.30 20.62 -16.90
CA LEU A 159 1.80 19.29 -17.31
C LEU A 159 3.14 19.37 -18.03
N LYS A 160 3.41 20.48 -18.71
CA LYS A 160 4.68 20.73 -19.37
C LYS A 160 5.83 20.77 -18.37
N GLU A 161 5.67 21.42 -17.22
CA GLU A 161 6.69 21.48 -16.16
C GLU A 161 7.03 20.07 -15.65
N LEU A 162 5.99 19.24 -15.40
CA LEU A 162 6.20 17.87 -14.97
C LEU A 162 6.88 17.01 -16.06
N ALA A 163 6.56 17.26 -17.32
CA ALA A 163 7.19 16.58 -18.45
C ALA A 163 8.66 16.99 -18.60
N ASP A 164 8.97 18.27 -18.43
CA ASP A 164 10.34 18.81 -18.51
C ASP A 164 11.22 18.24 -17.38
N ILE A 165 10.70 18.16 -16.14
CA ILE A 165 11.40 17.55 -14.98
C ILE A 165 11.82 16.10 -15.27
N THR A 166 11.00 15.36 -16.03
CA THR A 166 11.23 13.95 -16.33
C THR A 166 11.92 13.71 -17.66
N HIS A 167 12.20 14.75 -18.43
CA HIS A 167 12.67 14.65 -19.81
C HIS A 167 11.77 13.79 -20.71
N LEU A 168 10.45 13.80 -20.42
CA LEU A 168 9.45 13.02 -21.17
C LEU A 168 8.55 13.97 -21.98
N SER A 169 7.92 13.41 -23.03
CA SER A 169 6.76 14.08 -23.61
C SER A 169 5.56 14.02 -22.65
N ILE A 170 4.62 14.98 -22.76
CA ILE A 170 3.39 14.99 -21.96
C ILE A 170 2.65 13.65 -22.07
N SER A 171 2.52 13.10 -23.29
CA SER A 171 1.85 11.82 -23.52
C SER A 171 2.58 10.63 -22.86
N ALA A 172 3.93 10.66 -22.82
CA ALA A 172 4.70 9.64 -22.15
C ALA A 172 4.54 9.73 -20.61
N LEU A 173 4.52 10.96 -20.08
CA LEU A 173 4.25 11.21 -18.66
C LEU A 173 2.85 10.70 -18.27
N GLU A 174 1.80 11.06 -19.04
CA GLU A 174 0.43 10.61 -18.77
C GLU A 174 0.30 9.08 -18.78
N ARG A 175 0.93 8.40 -19.76
CA ARG A 175 0.98 6.93 -19.81
C ARG A 175 1.63 6.35 -18.56
N ARG A 176 2.75 6.92 -18.09
CA ARG A 176 3.44 6.45 -16.88
C ARG A 176 2.61 6.70 -15.63
N PHE A 177 2.02 7.87 -15.47
CA PHE A 177 1.09 8.14 -14.37
C PHE A 177 -0.06 7.14 -14.36
N LYS A 178 -0.70 6.90 -15.52
CA LYS A 178 -1.79 5.93 -15.62
C LYS A 178 -1.33 4.51 -15.31
N LYS A 179 -0.17 4.10 -15.85
CA LYS A 179 0.39 2.75 -15.64
C LYS A 179 0.74 2.50 -14.18
N PHE A 180 1.40 3.43 -13.52
CA PHE A 180 2.00 3.21 -12.21
C PHE A 180 1.15 3.75 -11.05
N LEU A 181 0.40 4.82 -11.25
CA LEU A 181 -0.44 5.45 -10.22
C LEU A 181 -1.94 5.23 -10.44
N GLY A 182 -2.32 4.60 -11.57
CA GLY A 182 -3.72 4.35 -11.90
C GLY A 182 -4.53 5.59 -12.29
N LYS A 183 -3.90 6.77 -12.30
CA LYS A 183 -4.54 8.08 -12.51
C LYS A 183 -3.71 8.97 -13.42
N SER A 184 -4.35 10.00 -14.01
CA SER A 184 -3.63 11.01 -14.79
C SER A 184 -2.87 12.00 -13.89
N PRO A 185 -1.87 12.73 -14.41
CA PRO A 185 -1.18 13.78 -13.65
C PRO A 185 -2.15 14.84 -13.10
N LYS A 186 -3.17 15.23 -13.86
CA LYS A 186 -4.19 16.20 -13.42
C LYS A 186 -5.01 15.67 -12.24
N GLN A 187 -5.41 14.39 -12.30
CA GLN A 187 -6.11 13.76 -11.19
C GLN A 187 -5.24 13.71 -9.94
N PHE A 188 -3.96 13.38 -10.09
CA PHE A 188 -3.01 13.37 -9.00
C PHE A 188 -2.83 14.75 -8.35
N ILE A 189 -2.66 15.82 -9.16
CA ILE A 189 -2.57 17.21 -8.67
C ILE A 189 -3.81 17.57 -7.86
N ASN A 190 -5.00 17.26 -8.37
CA ASN A 190 -6.26 17.58 -7.69
C ASN A 190 -6.41 16.78 -6.38
N GLU A 191 -6.02 15.52 -6.34
CA GLU A 191 -5.97 14.74 -5.11
C GLU A 191 -5.09 15.41 -4.06
N VAL A 192 -3.84 15.73 -4.41
CA VAL A 192 -2.90 16.37 -3.49
C VAL A 192 -3.45 17.70 -2.97
N ARG A 193 -4.14 18.48 -3.81
CA ARG A 193 -4.82 19.73 -3.37
C ARG A 193 -5.95 19.46 -2.38
N LEU A 194 -6.82 18.49 -2.69
CA LEU A 194 -7.92 18.11 -1.80
C LEU A 194 -7.42 17.56 -0.46
N GLU A 195 -6.32 16.82 -0.49
CA GLU A 195 -5.67 16.28 0.71
C GLU A 195 -5.18 17.39 1.66
N ASN A 196 -4.72 18.50 1.10
CA ASN A 196 -4.12 19.61 1.85
C ASN A 196 -5.06 20.82 2.03
N ALA A 197 -6.30 20.76 1.54
CA ALA A 197 -7.29 21.82 1.63
C ALA A 197 -8.08 21.82 2.97
N ARG A 198 -7.65 21.03 3.97
CA ARG A 198 -8.34 20.87 5.27
C ARG A 198 -7.48 21.31 6.43
#